data_33e27141600a60e5b28c07fe42941d54
#
_entry.id   33e27141600a60e5b28c07fe42941d54
#
_cell.length_a   1.000
_cell.length_b   1.000
_cell.length_c   1.000
_cell.angle_alpha   90.00
_cell.angle_beta   90.00
_cell.angle_gamma   90.00
#
_symmetry.space_group_name_H-M   'P 1'
#
loop_
_entity.id
_entity.type
_entity.pdbx_description
1 polymer ?
#
loop_
_entity_poly.entity_id
_entity_poly.type
_entity_poly.pdbx_seq_one_letter_code
_entity_poly.pdbx_strand_id
1 'polypeptide(L)'
;MAQDADIICLQEVDVYKDARFLTLPEVKQVLGSKYTYSYLDFSVYNQRHQYGTMVWSKYPLIHKQSIRYETQGNLSNRCDVVVGRDTFRLFNNHLESYKLQSEDLQDVNKIEQKWKRAIPLRNKQAQTVRAEIDASPYPVIVVGDFNSPVLSYAYWCLSGGLHDAWSSTHAWS
;
A
#
# COMPACT_ATOMS: atom_id res chain seq x y z
N MET A 1 -1.39 -23.21 -8.48
CA MET A 1 -1.60 -22.56 -9.80
C MET A 1 -1.02 -21.16 -9.73
N ALA A 2 -0.20 -20.75 -10.69
CA ALA A 2 0.25 -19.37 -10.76
C ALA A 2 -0.96 -18.49 -11.12
N GLN A 3 -1.31 -17.53 -10.26
CA GLN A 3 -2.37 -16.58 -10.56
C GLN A 3 -1.86 -15.62 -11.63
N ASP A 4 -2.60 -15.47 -12.72
CA ASP A 4 -2.30 -14.51 -13.80
C ASP A 4 -3.02 -13.18 -13.51
N ALA A 5 -2.57 -12.47 -12.48
CA ALA A 5 -3.10 -11.18 -12.12
C ALA A 5 -2.80 -10.14 -13.20
N ASP A 6 -3.71 -9.19 -13.43
CA ASP A 6 -3.51 -8.09 -14.36
C ASP A 6 -2.75 -6.93 -13.72
N ILE A 7 -2.89 -6.78 -12.42
CA ILE A 7 -2.22 -5.75 -11.61
C ILE A 7 -1.68 -6.39 -10.33
N ILE A 8 -0.47 -6.03 -9.95
CA ILE A 8 0.15 -6.41 -8.67
C ILE A 8 0.49 -5.14 -7.90
N CYS A 9 0.03 -5.08 -6.66
CA CYS A 9 0.37 -4.03 -5.69
C CYS A 9 1.21 -4.63 -4.57
N LEU A 10 2.40 -4.12 -4.38
CA LEU A 10 3.35 -4.58 -3.38
C LEU A 10 3.61 -3.47 -2.36
N GLN A 11 3.70 -3.86 -1.09
CA GLN A 11 4.09 -3.02 0.02
C GLN A 11 5.35 -3.60 0.66
N GLU A 12 6.05 -2.81 1.47
CA GLU A 12 7.29 -3.21 2.15
C GLU A 12 8.37 -3.78 1.22
N VAL A 13 8.41 -3.29 -0.02
CA VAL A 13 9.44 -3.74 -0.95
C VAL A 13 10.76 -3.09 -0.56
N ASP A 14 11.70 -3.92 -0.13
CA ASP A 14 13.05 -3.50 0.23
C ASP A 14 14.03 -4.06 -0.82
N VAL A 15 14.61 -3.18 -1.61
CA VAL A 15 15.58 -3.53 -2.65
C VAL A 15 16.92 -2.91 -2.35
N TYR A 16 17.95 -3.71 -2.51
CA TYR A 16 19.33 -3.38 -2.12
C TYR A 16 20.19 -3.06 -3.34
N LYS A 17 21.25 -2.30 -3.11
CA LYS A 17 22.33 -2.10 -4.10
C LYS A 17 23.34 -3.25 -4.11
N ASP A 18 23.37 -4.02 -3.04
CA ASP A 18 24.23 -5.18 -2.86
C ASP A 18 23.56 -6.43 -3.42
N ALA A 19 24.17 -7.07 -4.41
CA ALA A 19 23.66 -8.24 -5.10
C ALA A 19 23.53 -9.51 -4.22
N ARG A 20 23.95 -9.46 -2.97
CA ARG A 20 23.66 -10.53 -1.99
C ARG A 20 22.21 -10.52 -1.51
N PHE A 21 21.46 -9.48 -1.80
CA PHE A 21 20.06 -9.30 -1.47
C PHE A 21 19.26 -9.00 -2.73
N LEU A 22 17.93 -8.97 -2.61
CA LEU A 22 17.05 -8.62 -3.73
C LEU A 22 17.39 -7.20 -4.26
N THR A 23 17.69 -7.12 -5.53
CA THR A 23 18.02 -5.86 -6.20
C THR A 23 16.86 -5.37 -7.09
N LEU A 24 16.81 -4.06 -7.33
CA LEU A 24 15.80 -3.49 -8.22
C LEU A 24 15.90 -4.01 -9.68
N PRO A 25 17.08 -4.23 -10.28
CA PRO A 25 17.18 -4.88 -11.58
C PRO A 25 16.55 -6.28 -11.63
N GLU A 26 16.75 -7.11 -10.61
CA GLU A 26 16.14 -8.45 -10.53
C GLU A 26 14.61 -8.37 -10.45
N VAL A 27 14.07 -7.47 -9.63
CA VAL A 27 12.61 -7.23 -9.57
C VAL A 27 12.08 -6.83 -10.94
N LYS A 28 12.76 -5.90 -11.64
CA LYS A 28 12.38 -5.45 -12.97
C LYS A 28 12.50 -6.56 -14.01
N GLN A 29 13.48 -7.43 -13.90
CA GLN A 29 13.64 -8.56 -14.80
C GLN A 29 12.49 -9.57 -14.65
N VAL A 30 12.12 -9.91 -13.42
CA VAL A 30 11.07 -10.88 -13.13
C VAL A 30 9.68 -10.32 -13.46
N LEU A 31 9.34 -9.15 -12.96
CA LEU A 31 8.00 -8.58 -13.13
C LEU A 31 7.83 -7.89 -14.49
N GLY A 32 8.85 -7.20 -14.99
CA GLY A 32 8.79 -6.47 -16.26
C GLY A 32 8.63 -7.39 -17.49
N SER A 33 8.90 -8.69 -17.36
CA SER A 33 8.60 -9.66 -18.42
C SER A 33 7.09 -9.88 -18.63
N LYS A 34 6.28 -9.65 -17.61
CA LYS A 34 4.81 -9.84 -17.64
C LYS A 34 4.02 -8.53 -17.59
N TYR A 35 4.58 -7.51 -16.97
CA TYR A 35 3.90 -6.24 -16.71
C TYR A 35 4.64 -5.10 -17.42
N THR A 36 4.02 -4.55 -18.44
CA THR A 36 4.61 -3.49 -19.28
C THR A 36 4.74 -2.17 -18.53
N TYR A 37 3.84 -1.91 -17.58
CA TYR A 37 3.76 -0.65 -16.84
C TYR A 37 4.06 -0.86 -15.37
N SER A 38 4.79 0.09 -14.79
CA SER A 38 5.07 0.09 -13.36
C SER A 38 5.06 1.49 -12.76
N TYR A 39 4.76 1.54 -11.45
CA TYR A 39 4.94 2.71 -10.62
C TYR A 39 5.64 2.28 -9.33
N LEU A 40 6.89 2.70 -9.18
CA LEU A 40 7.73 2.42 -8.03
C LEU A 40 7.85 3.70 -7.21
N ASP A 41 7.56 3.62 -5.92
CA ASP A 41 7.58 4.75 -5.02
C ASP A 41 8.26 4.36 -3.70
N PHE A 42 9.34 5.06 -3.37
CA PHE A 42 10.17 4.74 -2.22
C PHE A 42 10.07 5.82 -1.15
N SER A 43 9.71 5.42 0.07
CA SER A 43 9.69 6.26 1.27
C SER A 43 11.08 6.40 1.89
N VAL A 44 11.94 5.40 1.69
CA VAL A 44 13.35 5.42 2.09
C VAL A 44 14.21 5.22 0.86
N TYR A 45 15.16 6.12 0.68
CA TYR A 45 16.16 6.05 -0.38
C TYR A 45 17.52 6.45 0.19
N ASN A 46 18.42 5.49 0.30
CA ASN A 46 19.76 5.73 0.83
C ASN A 46 20.85 4.99 0.03
N GLN A 47 22.09 5.05 0.50
CA GLN A 47 23.22 4.42 -0.19
C GLN A 47 23.17 2.90 -0.21
N ARG A 48 22.40 2.26 0.67
CA ARG A 48 22.35 0.80 0.83
C ARG A 48 21.12 0.18 0.19
N HIS A 49 19.94 0.77 0.39
CA HIS A 49 18.67 0.21 -0.04
C HIS A 49 17.61 1.27 -0.36
N GLN A 50 16.54 0.83 -0.99
CA GLN A 50 15.32 1.58 -1.28
C GLN A 50 14.15 0.78 -0.74
N TYR A 51 13.29 1.41 0.06
CA TYR A 51 12.14 0.77 0.68
C TYR A 51 10.87 1.55 0.37
N GLY A 52 9.81 0.82 -0.03
CA GLY A 52 8.56 1.47 -0.39
C GLY A 52 7.50 0.54 -0.95
N THR A 53 6.75 1.06 -1.92
CA THR A 53 5.66 0.35 -2.58
C THR A 53 5.88 0.27 -4.08
N MET A 54 5.29 -0.74 -4.72
CA MET A 54 5.32 -0.89 -6.18
C MET A 54 3.94 -1.27 -6.70
N VAL A 55 3.61 -0.73 -7.87
CA VAL A 55 2.48 -1.18 -8.69
C VAL A 55 3.04 -1.68 -10.01
N TRP A 56 2.65 -2.87 -10.42
CA TRP A 56 2.95 -3.46 -11.72
C TRP A 56 1.66 -3.79 -12.45
N SER A 57 1.55 -3.43 -13.72
CA SER A 57 0.31 -3.53 -14.47
C SER A 57 0.55 -3.95 -15.93
N LYS A 58 -0.36 -4.76 -16.46
CA LYS A 58 -0.48 -5.01 -17.91
C LYS A 58 -1.07 -3.81 -18.64
N TYR A 59 -1.76 -2.90 -17.92
CA TYR A 59 -2.43 -1.73 -18.45
C TYR A 59 -1.65 -0.44 -18.18
N PRO A 60 -1.81 0.60 -19.01
CA PRO A 60 -1.18 1.92 -18.79
C PRO A 60 -1.50 2.51 -17.42
N LEU A 61 -0.46 3.03 -16.76
CA LEU A 61 -0.54 3.75 -15.48
C LEU A 61 -0.23 5.22 -15.74
N ILE A 62 -1.21 6.09 -15.54
CA ILE A 62 -1.11 7.55 -15.74
C ILE A 62 -1.40 8.30 -14.45
N HIS A 63 -1.17 9.60 -14.39
CA HIS A 63 -1.41 10.49 -13.25
C HIS A 63 -0.87 9.94 -11.92
N LYS A 64 0.35 9.41 -11.96
CA LYS A 64 1.04 8.83 -10.81
C LYS A 64 1.33 9.90 -9.76
N GLN A 65 0.91 9.66 -8.52
CA GLN A 65 1.13 10.59 -7.40
C GLN A 65 1.47 9.84 -6.12
N SER A 66 2.50 10.33 -5.43
CA SER A 66 2.87 9.88 -4.08
C SER A 66 2.08 10.66 -3.02
N ILE A 67 1.54 9.95 -2.04
CA ILE A 67 0.91 10.51 -0.85
C ILE A 67 1.87 10.26 0.32
N ARG A 68 2.61 11.32 0.69
CA ARG A 68 3.62 11.27 1.74
C ARG A 68 3.04 11.57 3.10
N TYR A 69 3.61 10.93 4.10
CA TYR A 69 3.28 11.12 5.51
C TYR A 69 4.47 11.70 6.26
N GLU A 70 4.21 12.24 7.45
CA GLU A 70 5.25 12.73 8.35
C GLU A 70 6.11 11.59 8.92
N THR A 71 5.61 10.35 8.85
CA THR A 71 6.30 9.14 9.33
C THR A 71 7.24 8.58 8.27
N GLN A 72 8.38 8.05 8.70
CA GLN A 72 9.30 7.35 7.81
C GLN A 72 8.85 5.91 7.58
N GLY A 73 9.05 5.42 6.35
CA GLY A 73 8.76 4.05 5.97
C GLY A 73 7.34 3.82 5.43
N ASN A 74 6.39 4.69 5.76
CA ASN A 74 5.02 4.59 5.28
C ASN A 74 4.76 5.57 4.14
N LEU A 75 3.98 5.14 3.17
CA LEU A 75 3.48 5.97 2.09
C LEU A 75 2.25 5.32 1.46
N SER A 76 1.43 6.13 0.83
CA SER A 76 0.46 5.64 -0.15
C SER A 76 0.79 6.24 -1.51
N ASN A 77 0.44 5.53 -2.56
CA ASN A 77 0.51 6.09 -3.90
C ASN A 77 -0.79 5.85 -4.64
N ARG A 78 -1.09 6.73 -5.58
CA ARG A 78 -2.22 6.57 -6.50
C ARG A 78 -1.78 6.71 -7.94
N CYS A 79 -2.47 6.01 -8.81
CA CYS A 79 -2.37 6.19 -10.25
C CYS A 79 -3.72 5.88 -10.89
N ASP A 80 -3.93 6.38 -12.09
CA ASP A 80 -5.08 6.04 -12.90
C ASP A 80 -4.69 4.91 -13.86
N VAL A 81 -5.49 3.84 -13.87
CA VAL A 81 -5.31 2.66 -14.70
C VAL A 81 -6.26 2.74 -15.87
N VAL A 82 -5.74 2.65 -17.10
CA VAL A 82 -6.53 2.76 -18.34
C VAL A 82 -6.73 1.37 -18.93
N VAL A 83 -7.99 0.92 -18.99
CA VAL A 83 -8.37 -0.38 -19.53
C VAL A 83 -9.30 -0.15 -20.74
N GLY A 84 -8.77 -0.19 -21.94
CA GLY A 84 -9.52 0.12 -23.14
C GLY A 84 -10.02 1.57 -23.15
N ARG A 85 -11.32 1.77 -22.97
CA ARG A 85 -11.94 3.11 -22.90
C ARG A 85 -12.27 3.55 -21.47
N ASP A 86 -12.10 2.64 -20.53
CA ASP A 86 -12.42 2.88 -19.12
C ASP A 86 -11.18 3.27 -18.32
N THR A 87 -11.39 4.03 -17.28
CA THR A 87 -10.34 4.42 -16.34
C THR A 87 -10.84 4.23 -14.92
N PHE A 88 -10.01 3.71 -14.05
CA PHE A 88 -10.24 3.69 -12.61
C PHE A 88 -9.01 4.18 -11.86
N ARG A 89 -9.20 4.71 -10.66
CA ARG A 89 -8.13 5.16 -9.78
C ARG A 89 -7.75 4.09 -8.80
N LEU A 90 -6.49 3.72 -8.81
CA LEU A 90 -5.91 2.73 -7.92
C LEU A 90 -5.12 3.42 -6.82
N PHE A 91 -5.42 3.08 -5.57
CA PHE A 91 -4.65 3.45 -4.39
C PHE A 91 -3.93 2.22 -3.86
N ASN A 92 -2.60 2.30 -3.73
CA ASN A 92 -1.78 1.29 -3.10
C ASN A 92 -1.19 1.87 -1.80
N ASN A 93 -1.60 1.34 -0.65
CA ASN A 93 -1.38 1.94 0.65
C ASN A 93 -0.45 1.09 1.51
N HIS A 94 0.42 1.76 2.26
CA HIS A 94 1.15 1.18 3.38
C HIS A 94 1.08 2.17 4.54
N LEU A 95 0.12 1.94 5.44
CA LEU A 95 -0.16 2.81 6.58
C LEU A 95 0.71 2.44 7.79
N GLU A 96 0.75 3.34 8.80
CA GLU A 96 1.57 3.19 9.99
C GLU A 96 1.27 1.89 10.74
N SER A 97 2.31 1.13 11.02
CA SER A 97 2.25 -0.10 11.81
C SER A 97 2.53 0.17 13.29
N TYR A 98 2.20 -0.77 14.13
CA TYR A 98 2.54 -0.71 15.56
C TYR A 98 4.04 -0.86 15.81
N LYS A 99 4.82 -1.38 14.84
CA LYS A 99 6.26 -1.67 14.96
C LYS A 99 6.57 -2.50 16.20
N LEU A 100 5.71 -3.49 16.49
CA LEU A 100 5.90 -4.42 17.59
C LEU A 100 7.04 -5.38 17.25
N GLN A 101 7.92 -5.62 18.22
CA GLN A 101 8.98 -6.61 18.17
C GLN A 101 8.67 -7.74 19.16
N SER A 102 9.33 -8.87 19.02
CA SER A 102 9.09 -10.04 19.88
C SER A 102 9.29 -9.72 21.37
N GLU A 103 10.25 -8.84 21.65
CA GLU A 103 10.58 -8.41 23.03
C GLU A 103 9.49 -7.53 23.65
N ASP A 104 8.73 -6.80 22.81
CA ASP A 104 7.65 -5.93 23.29
C ASP A 104 6.44 -6.73 23.81
N LEU A 105 6.25 -7.95 23.29
CA LEU A 105 5.12 -8.80 23.66
C LEU A 105 5.14 -9.23 25.15
N GLN A 106 6.28 -9.07 25.83
CA GLN A 106 6.44 -9.35 27.24
C GLN A 106 6.16 -8.13 28.13
N ASP A 107 5.91 -6.95 27.55
CA ASP A 107 5.71 -5.70 28.30
C ASP A 107 4.46 -4.96 27.79
N VAL A 108 3.37 -5.10 28.55
CA VAL A 108 2.08 -4.48 28.23
C VAL A 108 2.18 -2.96 28.11
N ASN A 109 3.03 -2.30 28.91
CA ASN A 109 3.20 -0.85 28.86
C ASN A 109 3.86 -0.43 27.53
N LYS A 110 4.81 -1.19 27.02
CA LYS A 110 5.43 -0.92 25.71
C LYS A 110 4.42 -1.10 24.56
N ILE A 111 3.60 -2.16 24.64
CA ILE A 111 2.53 -2.38 23.66
C ILE A 111 1.56 -1.19 23.65
N GLU A 112 1.10 -0.77 24.83
CA GLU A 112 0.18 0.35 24.98
C GLU A 112 0.77 1.66 24.42
N GLN A 113 2.02 1.97 24.73
CA GLN A 113 2.71 3.15 24.19
C GLN A 113 2.81 3.12 22.66
N LYS A 114 3.16 1.97 22.07
CA LYS A 114 3.22 1.80 20.62
C LYS A 114 1.85 1.98 19.97
N TRP A 115 0.78 1.48 20.59
CA TRP A 115 -0.58 1.67 20.12
C TRP A 115 -1.02 3.13 20.21
N LYS A 116 -0.81 3.78 21.36
CA LYS A 116 -1.12 5.19 21.56
C LYS A 116 -0.43 6.10 20.55
N ARG A 117 0.76 5.71 20.09
CA ARG A 117 1.48 6.42 19.03
C ARG A 117 0.93 6.11 17.64
N ALA A 118 0.75 4.83 17.30
CA ALA A 118 0.48 4.41 15.94
C ALA A 118 -0.97 4.69 15.49
N ILE A 119 -1.95 4.55 16.38
CA ILE A 119 -3.37 4.71 16.04
C ILE A 119 -3.68 6.11 15.53
N PRO A 120 -3.31 7.21 16.21
CA PRO A 120 -3.58 8.56 15.71
C PRO A 120 -2.91 8.88 14.38
N LEU A 121 -1.66 8.42 14.20
CA LEU A 121 -0.92 8.60 12.94
C LEU A 121 -1.63 7.91 11.79
N ARG A 122 -2.00 6.65 11.97
CA ARG A 122 -2.72 5.86 10.98
C ARG A 122 -4.08 6.45 10.64
N ASN A 123 -4.80 6.95 11.64
CA ASN A 123 -6.09 7.59 11.42
C ASN A 123 -5.94 8.86 10.57
N LYS A 124 -4.91 9.69 10.83
CA LYS A 124 -4.58 10.87 10.01
C LYS A 124 -4.20 10.47 8.57
N GLN A 125 -3.42 9.41 8.42
CA GLN A 125 -3.06 8.87 7.11
C GLN A 125 -4.30 8.38 6.34
N ALA A 126 -5.20 7.64 6.99
CA ALA A 126 -6.45 7.18 6.41
C ALA A 126 -7.35 8.35 5.97
N GLN A 127 -7.44 9.42 6.76
CA GLN A 127 -8.17 10.63 6.39
C GLN A 127 -7.58 11.31 5.14
N THR A 128 -6.23 11.36 5.05
CA THR A 128 -5.56 11.91 3.87
C THR A 128 -5.89 11.11 2.62
N VAL A 129 -5.83 9.77 2.70
CA VAL A 129 -6.19 8.90 1.58
C VAL A 129 -7.68 9.03 1.25
N ARG A 130 -8.56 9.13 2.27
CA ARG A 130 -10.00 9.30 2.08
C ARG A 130 -10.32 10.57 1.29
N ALA A 131 -9.68 11.69 1.60
CA ALA A 131 -9.86 12.93 0.87
C ALA A 131 -9.48 12.80 -0.63
N GLU A 132 -8.42 12.05 -0.94
CA GLU A 132 -8.01 11.76 -2.32
C GLU A 132 -9.00 10.80 -3.04
N ILE A 133 -9.61 9.87 -2.29
CA ILE A 133 -10.66 8.97 -2.80
C ILE A 133 -11.89 9.79 -3.17
N ASP A 134 -12.34 10.67 -2.26
CA ASP A 134 -13.54 11.52 -2.47
C ASP A 134 -13.37 12.50 -3.64
N ALA A 135 -12.14 12.95 -3.88
CA ALA A 135 -11.80 13.83 -5.00
C ALA A 135 -11.59 13.07 -6.34
N SER A 136 -11.76 11.76 -6.37
CA SER A 136 -11.54 10.98 -7.59
C SER A 136 -12.65 11.20 -8.61
N PRO A 137 -12.32 11.54 -9.87
CA PRO A 137 -13.31 11.61 -10.95
C PRO A 137 -13.64 10.23 -11.54
N TYR A 138 -12.97 9.17 -11.08
CA TYR A 138 -13.10 7.80 -11.58
C TYR A 138 -13.57 6.85 -10.49
N PRO A 139 -14.12 5.67 -10.85
CA PRO A 139 -14.27 4.57 -9.93
C PRO A 139 -12.94 4.26 -9.21
N VAL A 140 -13.01 3.84 -7.96
CA VAL A 140 -11.83 3.70 -7.10
C VAL A 140 -11.62 2.25 -6.69
N ILE A 141 -10.37 1.80 -6.72
CA ILE A 141 -9.90 0.57 -6.09
C ILE A 141 -8.87 0.95 -5.03
N VAL A 142 -9.10 0.50 -3.81
CA VAL A 142 -8.21 0.76 -2.66
C VAL A 142 -7.65 -0.56 -2.16
N VAL A 143 -6.33 -0.69 -2.23
CA VAL A 143 -5.61 -1.90 -1.79
C VAL A 143 -4.42 -1.53 -0.92
N GLY A 144 -3.84 -2.52 -0.25
CA GLY A 144 -2.58 -2.36 0.46
C GLY A 144 -2.59 -2.93 1.87
N ASP A 145 -1.52 -2.62 2.59
CA ASP A 145 -1.40 -2.91 4.03
C ASP A 145 -1.89 -1.70 4.84
N PHE A 146 -3.08 -1.82 5.38
CA PHE A 146 -3.68 -0.78 6.22
C PHE A 146 -3.22 -0.86 7.67
N ASN A 147 -2.54 -1.94 8.08
CA ASN A 147 -2.11 -2.20 9.46
C ASN A 147 -3.26 -2.02 10.49
N SER A 148 -4.49 -2.32 10.07
CA SER A 148 -5.72 -2.02 10.80
C SER A 148 -6.70 -3.18 10.75
N PRO A 149 -7.27 -3.57 11.89
CA PRO A 149 -8.39 -4.54 11.90
C PRO A 149 -9.66 -3.90 11.33
N VAL A 150 -10.60 -4.76 10.90
CA VAL A 150 -11.90 -4.37 10.29
C VAL A 150 -12.73 -3.43 11.19
N LEU A 151 -12.58 -3.51 12.51
CA LEU A 151 -13.29 -2.66 13.48
C LEU A 151 -12.57 -1.33 13.81
N SER A 152 -11.50 -0.98 13.06
CA SER A 152 -10.75 0.25 13.33
C SER A 152 -11.34 1.46 12.60
N TYR A 153 -11.05 2.66 13.13
CA TYR A 153 -11.41 3.91 12.47
C TYR A 153 -10.80 4.01 11.06
N ALA A 154 -9.53 3.61 10.89
CA ALA A 154 -8.87 3.66 9.59
C ALA A 154 -9.57 2.79 8.54
N TYR A 155 -10.02 1.59 8.93
CA TYR A 155 -10.82 0.74 8.04
C TYR A 155 -12.14 1.40 7.64
N TRP A 156 -12.91 1.89 8.62
CA TRP A 156 -14.18 2.58 8.36
C TRP A 156 -14.01 3.81 7.49
N CYS A 157 -12.96 4.59 7.75
CA CYS A 157 -12.63 5.78 6.98
C CYS A 157 -12.36 5.45 5.50
N LEU A 158 -11.57 4.40 5.23
CA LEU A 158 -11.19 4.03 3.88
C LEU A 158 -12.30 3.27 3.13
N SER A 159 -13.06 2.41 3.81
CA SER A 159 -14.10 1.59 3.19
C SER A 159 -15.42 2.33 2.96
N GLY A 160 -15.60 3.51 3.53
CA GLY A 160 -16.84 4.29 3.41
C GLY A 160 -17.27 4.49 1.96
N GLY A 161 -18.44 3.97 1.57
CA GLY A 161 -18.96 4.04 0.20
C GLY A 161 -18.27 3.09 -0.80
N LEU A 162 -17.36 2.23 -0.34
CA LEU A 162 -16.72 1.20 -1.15
C LEU A 162 -17.25 -0.20 -0.76
N HIS A 163 -17.13 -1.14 -1.69
CA HIS A 163 -17.40 -2.54 -1.43
C HIS A 163 -16.12 -3.24 -0.97
N ASP A 164 -16.15 -3.86 0.20
CA ASP A 164 -15.07 -4.70 0.68
C ASP A 164 -15.16 -6.07 -0.02
N ALA A 165 -14.12 -6.38 -0.80
CA ALA A 165 -14.06 -7.62 -1.56
C ALA A 165 -14.03 -8.86 -0.68
N TRP A 166 -13.43 -8.79 0.52
CA TRP A 166 -13.40 -9.91 1.46
C TRP A 166 -14.80 -10.20 2.02
N SER A 167 -15.48 -9.18 2.56
CA SER A 167 -16.82 -9.35 3.13
C SER A 167 -17.86 -9.74 2.08
N SER A 168 -17.66 -9.34 0.82
CA SER A 168 -18.55 -9.68 -0.29
C SER A 168 -18.44 -11.14 -0.75
N THR A 169 -17.30 -11.78 -0.50
CA THR A 169 -17.02 -13.17 -0.93
C THR A 169 -17.18 -14.20 0.18
N HIS A 170 -17.13 -13.76 1.43
CA HIS A 170 -17.27 -14.60 2.62
C HIS A 170 -18.50 -14.12 3.39
N ALA A 171 -19.68 -14.66 3.03
CA ALA A 171 -20.84 -14.50 3.89
C ALA A 171 -20.45 -15.07 5.26
N TRP A 172 -20.62 -14.26 6.31
CA TRP A 172 -20.51 -14.72 7.69
C TRP A 172 -21.57 -15.80 7.90
N SER A 173 -21.15 -17.06 7.75
CA SER A 173 -21.98 -18.22 8.06
C SER A 173 -21.90 -18.54 9.55
#